data_fc3eb8d886d6f3ede92d9be30e3f4e0c
#
_entry.id   fc3eb8d886d6f3ede92d9be30e3f4e0c
#
_cell.length_a   1.000
_cell.length_b   1.000
_cell.length_c   1.000
_cell.angle_alpha   90.00
_cell.angle_beta   90.00
_cell.angle_gamma   90.00
#
_symmetry.space_group_name_H-M   'P 1'
#
loop_
_entity.id
_entity.type
_entity.pdbx_description
1 polymer ?
#
loop_
_entity_poly.entity_id
_entity_poly.type
_entity_poly.pdbx_seq_one_letter_code
_entity_poly.pdbx_strand_id
1 'polypeptide(L)'
;NITALEVDGTFDDCQALVKAAFMDKELNEHLSLTSANSINVARFLPQAFYYFYAYAQLKRAGKADNAVICVPSGNFGNITAGLFGKKMGLPVKRFIAANNRNDIFYQYLQTGKYNPRPSIATIANAMDVGDPSNFARVLDLYNGSHAAISAEISGTTYTDEQIRETVKETWKEHHYLPDPHGACGYRALVEGFK
;
A
#
# COMPACT_ATOMS: atom_id res chain seq x y z
N ASN A 1 -3.27 28.97 -4.77
CA ASN A 1 -4.65 28.78 -4.30
C ASN A 1 -4.99 27.28 -4.45
N ILE A 2 -5.75 26.75 -3.48
CA ILE A 2 -6.25 25.38 -3.50
C ILE A 2 -7.76 25.45 -3.35
N THR A 3 -8.47 24.68 -4.20
CA THR A 3 -9.92 24.51 -4.10
C THR A 3 -10.18 23.04 -3.78
N ALA A 4 -10.91 22.78 -2.69
CA ALA A 4 -11.39 21.46 -2.35
C ALA A 4 -12.79 21.26 -2.95
N LEU A 5 -12.99 20.15 -3.63
CA LEU A 5 -14.29 19.73 -4.16
C LEU A 5 -14.71 18.45 -3.42
N GLU A 6 -15.90 18.46 -2.85
CA GLU A 6 -16.53 17.29 -2.28
C GLU A 6 -17.25 16.53 -3.38
N VAL A 7 -17.00 15.22 -3.46
CA VAL A 7 -17.62 14.31 -4.43
C VAL A 7 -18.52 13.35 -3.65
N ASP A 8 -19.78 13.25 -4.03
CA ASP A 8 -20.71 12.25 -3.50
C ASP A 8 -20.38 10.88 -4.10
N GLY A 9 -19.41 10.20 -3.49
CA GLY A 9 -18.87 8.95 -3.98
C GLY A 9 -17.72 8.41 -3.12
N THR A 10 -17.04 7.43 -3.65
CA THR A 10 -15.89 6.77 -3.00
C THR A 10 -14.56 7.34 -3.52
N PHE A 11 -13.46 6.92 -2.89
CA PHE A 11 -12.12 7.23 -3.40
C PHE A 11 -11.88 6.63 -4.81
N ASP A 12 -12.46 5.47 -5.10
CA ASP A 12 -12.34 4.84 -6.41
C ASP A 12 -13.07 5.66 -7.49
N ASP A 13 -14.20 6.30 -7.16
CA ASP A 13 -14.92 7.22 -8.07
C ASP A 13 -14.07 8.47 -8.35
N CYS A 14 -13.44 9.05 -7.33
CA CYS A 14 -12.52 10.16 -7.52
C CYS A 14 -11.32 9.79 -8.40
N GLN A 15 -10.76 8.58 -8.23
CA GLN A 15 -9.69 8.10 -9.10
C GLN A 15 -10.14 7.89 -10.54
N ALA A 16 -11.35 7.36 -10.75
CA ALA A 16 -11.92 7.18 -12.08
C ALA A 16 -12.10 8.53 -12.79
N LEU A 17 -12.60 9.55 -12.08
CA LEU A 17 -12.75 10.91 -12.59
C LEU A 17 -11.40 11.51 -13.03
N VAL A 18 -10.37 11.39 -12.18
CA VAL A 18 -9.02 11.88 -12.48
C VAL A 18 -8.42 11.16 -13.70
N LYS A 19 -8.58 9.83 -13.80
CA LYS A 19 -8.11 9.06 -14.94
C LYS A 19 -8.83 9.49 -16.23
N ALA A 20 -10.15 9.72 -16.17
CA ALA A 20 -10.92 10.22 -17.30
C ALA A 20 -10.42 11.60 -17.78
N ALA A 21 -10.14 12.52 -16.85
CA ALA A 21 -9.58 13.83 -17.18
C ALA A 21 -8.21 13.72 -17.88
N PHE A 22 -7.33 12.82 -17.44
CA PHE A 22 -6.05 12.60 -18.12
C PHE A 22 -6.19 12.00 -19.53
N MET A 23 -7.28 11.30 -19.81
CA MET A 23 -7.55 10.72 -21.15
C MET A 23 -8.33 11.66 -22.08
N ASP A 24 -8.87 12.74 -21.54
CA ASP A 24 -9.62 13.74 -22.30
C ASP A 24 -8.66 14.60 -23.12
N LYS A 25 -8.72 14.50 -24.45
CA LYS A 25 -7.84 15.21 -25.38
C LYS A 25 -8.07 16.71 -25.36
N GLU A 26 -9.35 17.13 -25.40
CA GLU A 26 -9.72 18.55 -25.41
C GLU A 26 -9.23 19.24 -24.13
N LEU A 27 -9.41 18.61 -22.98
CA LEU A 27 -8.95 19.14 -21.71
C LEU A 27 -7.42 19.27 -21.67
N ASN A 28 -6.70 18.27 -22.18
CA ASN A 28 -5.23 18.26 -22.19
C ASN A 28 -4.62 19.24 -23.20
N GLU A 29 -5.35 19.63 -24.26
CA GLU A 29 -4.93 20.69 -25.18
C GLU A 29 -4.94 22.08 -24.52
N HIS A 30 -5.81 22.29 -23.54
CA HIS A 30 -5.98 23.57 -22.87
C HIS A 30 -5.30 23.68 -21.50
N LEU A 31 -5.08 22.52 -20.83
CA LEU A 31 -4.54 22.47 -19.47
C LEU A 31 -3.38 21.49 -19.35
N SER A 32 -2.34 21.88 -18.61
CA SER A 32 -1.26 20.97 -18.20
C SER A 32 -1.67 20.25 -16.94
N LEU A 33 -2.31 19.10 -17.07
CA LEU A 33 -2.79 18.32 -15.93
C LEU A 33 -1.65 17.59 -15.23
N THR A 34 -1.70 17.56 -13.91
CA THR A 34 -0.84 16.75 -13.06
C THR A 34 -1.62 16.17 -11.89
N SER A 35 -1.06 15.18 -11.22
CA SER A 35 -1.68 14.58 -10.05
C SER A 35 -0.72 14.60 -8.86
N ALA A 36 -1.24 14.99 -7.69
CA ALA A 36 -0.53 14.90 -6.42
C ALA A 36 -0.72 13.52 -5.73
N ASN A 37 -1.29 12.55 -6.42
CA ASN A 37 -1.53 11.19 -5.92
C ASN A 37 -0.46 10.20 -6.45
N SER A 38 -0.43 8.99 -5.91
CA SER A 38 0.49 7.90 -6.26
C SER A 38 0.32 7.34 -7.68
N ILE A 39 -0.71 7.74 -8.43
CA ILE A 39 -0.79 7.51 -9.88
C ILE A 39 0.30 8.26 -10.64
N ASN A 40 0.79 9.35 -10.10
CA ASN A 40 1.96 10.08 -10.63
C ASN A 40 3.26 9.44 -10.13
N VAL A 41 4.13 9.03 -11.06
CA VAL A 41 5.42 8.41 -10.73
C VAL A 41 6.30 9.29 -9.85
N ALA A 42 6.26 10.61 -10.03
CA ALA A 42 7.00 11.57 -9.21
C ALA A 42 6.49 11.65 -7.76
N ARG A 43 5.32 11.10 -7.47
CA ARG A 43 4.76 11.03 -6.12
C ARG A 43 5.04 9.70 -5.44
N PHE A 44 5.02 8.58 -6.15
CA PHE A 44 5.23 7.28 -5.52
C PHE A 44 6.72 6.89 -5.47
N LEU A 45 7.49 7.14 -6.52
CA LEU A 45 8.89 6.70 -6.59
C LEU A 45 9.78 7.27 -5.47
N PRO A 46 9.68 8.56 -5.08
CA PRO A 46 10.45 9.09 -3.95
C PRO A 46 10.15 8.41 -2.62
N GLN A 47 9.02 7.73 -2.47
CA GLN A 47 8.73 6.93 -1.27
C GLN A 47 9.71 5.74 -1.12
N ALA A 48 10.41 5.34 -2.18
CA ALA A 48 11.49 4.35 -2.09
C ALA A 48 12.59 4.79 -1.11
N PHE A 49 12.82 6.10 -0.96
CA PHE A 49 13.84 6.63 -0.04
C PHE A 49 13.57 6.30 1.42
N TYR A 50 12.30 6.16 1.83
CA TYR A 50 11.95 5.72 3.19
C TYR A 50 12.53 4.33 3.49
N TYR A 51 12.50 3.43 2.52
CA TYR A 51 13.00 2.07 2.65
C TYR A 51 14.53 2.03 2.72
N PHE A 52 15.21 2.80 1.88
CA PHE A 52 16.67 2.94 1.94
C PHE A 52 17.12 3.56 3.27
N TYR A 53 16.42 4.60 3.73
CA TYR A 53 16.72 5.22 5.01
C TYR A 53 16.47 4.26 6.18
N ALA A 54 15.32 3.60 6.22
CA ALA A 54 15.00 2.60 7.25
C ALA A 54 16.03 1.47 7.28
N TYR A 55 16.39 0.93 6.12
CA TYR A 55 17.42 -0.10 6.01
C TYR A 55 18.79 0.39 6.50
N ALA A 56 19.18 1.61 6.17
CA ALA A 56 20.42 2.21 6.67
C ALA A 56 20.44 2.32 8.21
N GLN A 57 19.30 2.67 8.84
CA GLN A 57 19.18 2.68 10.29
C GLN A 57 19.27 1.27 10.89
N LEU A 58 18.60 0.28 10.29
CA LEU A 58 18.71 -1.12 10.69
C LEU A 58 20.18 -1.60 10.61
N LYS A 59 20.87 -1.25 9.53
CA LYS A 59 22.28 -1.60 9.33
C LYS A 59 23.18 -0.99 10.41
N ARG A 60 22.97 0.28 10.76
CA ARG A 60 23.70 0.95 11.87
C ARG A 60 23.45 0.30 13.21
N ALA A 61 22.24 -0.23 13.42
CA ALA A 61 21.85 -0.93 14.64
C ALA A 61 22.28 -2.42 14.67
N GLY A 62 22.93 -2.94 13.63
CA GLY A 62 23.27 -4.36 13.50
C GLY A 62 22.06 -5.29 13.32
N LYS A 63 20.94 -4.78 12.83
CA LYS A 63 19.65 -5.49 12.70
C LYS A 63 19.14 -5.60 11.24
N ALA A 64 20.03 -5.42 10.27
CA ALA A 64 19.63 -5.40 8.85
C ALA A 64 19.50 -6.79 8.22
N ASP A 65 20.06 -7.81 8.84
CA ASP A 65 20.05 -9.17 8.30
C ASP A 65 18.63 -9.70 8.22
N ASN A 66 18.28 -10.18 7.02
CA ASN A 66 16.95 -10.71 6.72
C ASN A 66 15.78 -9.74 6.99
N ALA A 67 16.00 -8.43 6.79
CA ALA A 67 14.98 -7.42 7.02
C ALA A 67 13.67 -7.75 6.28
N VAL A 68 12.56 -7.75 7.02
CA VAL A 68 11.20 -7.87 6.49
C VAL A 68 10.49 -6.55 6.74
N ILE A 69 9.79 -6.05 5.74
CA ILE A 69 9.07 -4.77 5.85
C ILE A 69 7.58 -5.02 5.64
N CYS A 70 6.80 -4.66 6.63
CA CYS A 70 5.34 -4.67 6.54
C CYS A 70 4.82 -3.28 6.15
N VAL A 71 3.89 -3.25 5.22
CA VAL A 71 3.29 -2.02 4.71
C VAL A 71 1.77 -2.12 4.79
N PRO A 72 1.11 -1.28 5.60
CA PRO A 72 -0.33 -1.09 5.49
C PRO A 72 -0.67 -0.62 4.08
N SER A 73 -1.50 -1.39 3.38
CA SER A 73 -1.64 -1.26 1.93
C SER A 73 -3.09 -1.06 1.50
N GLY A 74 -3.38 0.12 0.93
CA GLY A 74 -4.63 0.42 0.24
C GLY A 74 -4.39 0.52 -1.28
N ASN A 75 -3.94 1.68 -1.75
CA ASN A 75 -3.66 1.93 -3.19
C ASN A 75 -2.30 1.40 -3.67
N PHE A 76 -1.53 0.75 -2.83
CA PHE A 76 -0.24 0.09 -3.13
C PHE A 76 0.91 1.01 -3.59
N GLY A 77 0.77 2.33 -3.53
CA GLY A 77 1.84 3.25 -3.90
C GLY A 77 3.10 3.06 -3.06
N ASN A 78 2.95 2.99 -1.75
CA ASN A 78 4.05 2.84 -0.79
C ASN A 78 4.81 1.53 -0.99
N ILE A 79 4.13 0.38 -0.93
CA ILE A 79 4.79 -0.94 -1.08
C ILE A 79 5.42 -1.09 -2.48
N THR A 80 4.78 -0.56 -3.53
CA THR A 80 5.35 -0.55 -4.89
C THR A 80 6.68 0.21 -4.91
N ALA A 81 6.78 1.35 -4.24
CA ALA A 81 8.05 2.08 -4.11
C ALA A 81 9.13 1.24 -3.40
N GLY A 82 8.75 0.48 -2.36
CA GLY A 82 9.65 -0.46 -1.70
C GLY A 82 10.14 -1.57 -2.63
N LEU A 83 9.25 -2.12 -3.46
CA LEU A 83 9.59 -3.13 -4.46
C LEU A 83 10.54 -2.58 -5.53
N PHE A 84 10.35 -1.35 -5.98
CA PHE A 84 11.32 -0.65 -6.84
C PHE A 84 12.67 -0.53 -6.13
N GLY A 85 12.68 -0.11 -4.86
CA GLY A 85 13.89 -0.07 -4.05
C GLY A 85 14.61 -1.42 -4.01
N LYS A 86 13.87 -2.53 -3.84
CA LYS A 86 14.43 -3.88 -3.89
C LYS A 86 15.04 -4.22 -5.25
N LYS A 87 14.37 -3.88 -6.35
CA LYS A 87 14.91 -4.04 -7.72
C LYS A 87 16.15 -3.18 -7.97
N MET A 88 16.27 -2.05 -7.27
CA MET A 88 17.48 -1.20 -7.29
C MET A 88 18.62 -1.72 -6.39
N GLY A 89 18.42 -2.86 -5.71
CA GLY A 89 19.44 -3.51 -4.89
C GLY A 89 19.27 -3.35 -3.38
N LEU A 90 18.15 -2.81 -2.88
CA LEU A 90 17.85 -2.77 -1.45
C LEU A 90 17.68 -4.21 -0.93
N PRO A 91 18.52 -4.69 0.03
CA PRO A 91 18.54 -6.09 0.43
C PRO A 91 17.46 -6.42 1.48
N VAL A 92 16.21 -6.25 1.11
CA VAL A 92 15.04 -6.65 1.88
C VAL A 92 14.68 -8.09 1.54
N LYS A 93 14.54 -8.93 2.56
CA LYS A 93 14.19 -10.35 2.37
C LYS A 93 12.78 -10.48 1.78
N ARG A 94 11.78 -9.83 2.38
CA ARG A 94 10.38 -9.96 2.01
C ARG A 94 9.59 -8.71 2.39
N PHE A 95 8.50 -8.48 1.67
CA PHE A 95 7.47 -7.51 2.05
C PHE A 95 6.22 -8.23 2.58
N ILE A 96 5.49 -7.56 3.47
CA ILE A 96 4.16 -7.96 3.91
C ILE A 96 3.19 -6.84 3.54
N ALA A 97 2.19 -7.13 2.71
CA ALA A 97 1.09 -6.23 2.44
C ALA A 97 -0.01 -6.49 3.48
N ALA A 98 -0.16 -5.58 4.45
CA ALA A 98 -1.22 -5.67 5.44
C ALA A 98 -2.46 -4.94 4.93
N ASN A 99 -3.57 -5.65 4.75
CA ASN A 99 -4.84 -5.11 4.28
C ASN A 99 -5.87 -5.06 5.41
N ASN A 100 -6.80 -4.12 5.32
CA ASN A 100 -8.07 -4.19 6.02
C ASN A 100 -9.04 -5.12 5.27
N ARG A 101 -10.35 -5.00 5.48
CA ARG A 101 -11.36 -5.81 4.77
C ARG A 101 -11.42 -5.58 3.26
N ASN A 102 -10.72 -4.54 2.75
CA ASN A 102 -10.50 -4.32 1.33
C ASN A 102 -9.26 -5.12 0.89
N ASP A 103 -9.41 -6.42 0.78
CA ASP A 103 -8.36 -7.41 0.70
C ASP A 103 -8.12 -7.96 -0.71
N ILE A 104 -8.38 -7.15 -1.75
CA ILE A 104 -8.30 -7.55 -3.17
C ILE A 104 -6.92 -8.15 -3.48
N PHE A 105 -5.85 -7.54 -2.99
CA PHE A 105 -4.50 -8.05 -3.22
C PHE A 105 -4.21 -9.34 -2.44
N TYR A 106 -4.70 -9.45 -1.20
CA TYR A 106 -4.60 -10.70 -0.44
C TYR A 106 -5.26 -11.86 -1.19
N GLN A 107 -6.47 -11.64 -1.72
CA GLN A 107 -7.17 -12.63 -2.54
C GLN A 107 -6.42 -12.96 -3.83
N TYR A 108 -5.80 -11.97 -4.46
CA TYR A 108 -4.93 -12.21 -5.61
C TYR A 108 -3.74 -13.12 -5.25
N LEU A 109 -3.08 -12.89 -4.13
CA LEU A 109 -1.96 -13.75 -3.68
C LEU A 109 -2.41 -15.19 -3.47
N GLN A 110 -3.63 -15.42 -2.98
CA GLN A 110 -4.18 -16.78 -2.75
C GLN A 110 -4.61 -17.47 -4.06
N THR A 111 -5.13 -16.73 -5.02
CA THR A 111 -5.86 -17.31 -6.16
C THR A 111 -5.20 -17.07 -7.52
N GLY A 112 -4.28 -16.13 -7.62
CA GLY A 112 -3.72 -15.64 -8.89
C GLY A 112 -4.70 -14.81 -9.72
N LYS A 113 -5.92 -14.56 -9.22
CA LYS A 113 -6.94 -13.80 -9.93
C LYS A 113 -7.14 -12.43 -9.30
N TYR A 114 -6.95 -11.38 -10.09
CA TYR A 114 -7.25 -10.02 -9.68
C TYR A 114 -8.72 -9.70 -9.96
N ASN A 115 -9.47 -9.42 -8.90
CA ASN A 115 -10.90 -9.17 -8.97
C ASN A 115 -11.28 -7.93 -8.16
N PRO A 116 -11.16 -6.72 -8.76
CA PRO A 116 -11.59 -5.48 -8.12
C PRO A 116 -13.07 -5.52 -7.74
N ARG A 117 -13.41 -4.85 -6.62
CA ARG A 117 -14.76 -4.75 -6.12
C ARG A 117 -14.97 -3.41 -5.40
N PRO A 118 -16.22 -2.95 -5.21
CA PRO A 118 -16.50 -1.75 -4.43
C PRO A 118 -15.82 -1.80 -3.06
N SER A 119 -15.22 -0.69 -2.63
CA SER A 119 -14.59 -0.58 -1.32
C SER A 119 -15.62 -0.65 -0.19
N ILE A 120 -15.17 -1.15 0.96
CA ILE A 120 -15.96 -1.25 2.18
C ILE A 120 -15.37 -0.27 3.19
N ALA A 121 -16.20 0.57 3.81
CA ALA A 121 -15.76 1.50 4.83
C ALA A 121 -15.23 0.76 6.08
N THR A 122 -14.05 1.17 6.57
CA THR A 122 -13.38 0.62 7.75
C THR A 122 -12.80 1.72 8.63
N ILE A 123 -12.34 1.36 9.85
CA ILE A 123 -11.64 2.31 10.73
C ILE A 123 -10.24 2.67 10.22
N ALA A 124 -9.65 1.87 9.34
CA ALA A 124 -8.40 2.15 8.65
C ALA A 124 -8.69 2.72 7.25
N ASN A 125 -9.42 3.82 7.20
CA ASN A 125 -10.13 4.34 6.03
C ASN A 125 -9.22 4.73 4.86
N ALA A 126 -7.99 5.14 5.08
CA ALA A 126 -7.05 5.43 3.99
C ALA A 126 -6.61 4.18 3.20
N MET A 127 -6.97 2.98 3.69
CA MET A 127 -6.79 1.71 3.02
C MET A 127 -8.08 1.18 2.36
N ASP A 128 -9.18 1.95 2.38
CA ASP A 128 -10.47 1.57 1.76
C ASP A 128 -10.41 1.79 0.25
N VAL A 129 -9.75 0.86 -0.42
CA VAL A 129 -9.53 0.88 -1.87
C VAL A 129 -9.94 -0.46 -2.47
N GLY A 130 -10.92 -0.42 -3.38
CA GLY A 130 -11.46 -1.60 -4.04
C GLY A 130 -10.77 -1.96 -5.36
N ASP A 131 -10.04 -1.00 -5.95
CA ASP A 131 -9.23 -1.17 -7.17
C ASP A 131 -7.89 -0.45 -7.04
N PRO A 132 -6.88 -1.07 -6.39
CA PRO A 132 -5.58 -0.46 -6.19
C PRO A 132 -4.87 -0.09 -7.49
N SER A 133 -4.80 1.20 -7.83
CA SER A 133 -4.25 1.68 -9.12
C SER A 133 -2.78 1.33 -9.32
N ASN A 134 -2.00 1.15 -8.24
CA ASN A 134 -0.59 0.75 -8.33
C ASN A 134 -0.39 -0.76 -8.52
N PHE A 135 -1.45 -1.57 -8.49
CA PHE A 135 -1.33 -2.99 -8.76
C PHE A 135 -0.81 -3.28 -10.17
N ALA A 136 -1.22 -2.47 -11.16
CA ALA A 136 -0.69 -2.56 -12.52
C ALA A 136 0.85 -2.43 -12.57
N ARG A 137 1.44 -1.56 -11.72
CA ARG A 137 2.90 -1.41 -11.61
C ARG A 137 3.57 -2.62 -10.97
N VAL A 138 2.90 -3.24 -9.98
CA VAL A 138 3.40 -4.50 -9.39
C VAL A 138 3.40 -5.61 -10.44
N LEU A 139 2.32 -5.74 -11.22
CA LEU A 139 2.26 -6.72 -12.30
C LEU A 139 3.38 -6.48 -13.33
N ASP A 140 3.59 -5.25 -13.77
CA ASP A 140 4.64 -4.90 -14.75
C ASP A 140 6.04 -5.24 -14.20
N LEU A 141 6.32 -4.86 -12.94
CA LEU A 141 7.61 -5.10 -12.28
C LEU A 141 8.01 -6.58 -12.21
N TYR A 142 7.03 -7.48 -12.24
CA TYR A 142 7.20 -8.93 -12.18
C TYR A 142 6.75 -9.65 -13.47
N ASN A 143 6.59 -8.91 -14.58
CA ASN A 143 6.16 -9.45 -15.88
C ASN A 143 4.86 -10.28 -15.78
N GLY A 144 3.91 -9.85 -14.94
CA GLY A 144 2.64 -10.54 -14.71
C GLY A 144 2.75 -11.87 -13.95
N SER A 145 3.93 -12.25 -13.46
CA SER A 145 4.14 -13.53 -12.79
C SER A 145 3.60 -13.54 -11.36
N HIS A 146 2.45 -14.18 -11.16
CA HIS A 146 1.89 -14.41 -9.82
C HIS A 146 2.88 -15.13 -8.88
N ALA A 147 3.57 -16.15 -9.38
CA ALA A 147 4.54 -16.90 -8.59
C ALA A 147 5.69 -16.00 -8.11
N ALA A 148 6.22 -15.13 -8.98
CA ALA A 148 7.28 -14.20 -8.62
C ALA A 148 6.80 -13.16 -7.60
N ILE A 149 5.58 -12.63 -7.73
CA ILE A 149 4.97 -11.71 -6.78
C ILE A 149 4.80 -12.39 -5.42
N SER A 150 4.23 -13.59 -5.37
CA SER A 150 3.99 -14.34 -4.13
C SER A 150 5.27 -14.81 -3.44
N ALA A 151 6.38 -14.96 -4.17
CA ALA A 151 7.68 -15.24 -3.58
C ALA A 151 8.25 -14.04 -2.81
N GLU A 152 7.92 -12.81 -3.23
CA GLU A 152 8.47 -11.57 -2.68
C GLU A 152 7.54 -10.90 -1.66
N ILE A 153 6.23 -11.10 -1.81
CA ILE A 153 5.20 -10.42 -1.01
C ILE A 153 4.28 -11.45 -0.38
N SER A 154 4.12 -11.40 0.92
CA SER A 154 3.00 -12.05 1.62
C SER A 154 1.90 -11.02 1.91
N GLY A 155 0.68 -11.49 2.10
CA GLY A 155 -0.46 -10.65 2.43
C GLY A 155 -1.18 -11.10 3.68
N THR A 156 -1.84 -10.15 4.34
CA THR A 156 -2.76 -10.39 5.46
C THR A 156 -4.01 -9.55 5.28
N THR A 157 -5.07 -9.91 5.96
CA THR A 157 -6.31 -9.11 6.01
C THR A 157 -6.88 -9.12 7.43
N TYR A 158 -7.40 -7.98 7.90
CA TYR A 158 -7.89 -7.82 9.27
C TYR A 158 -9.24 -7.10 9.30
N THR A 159 -10.09 -7.52 10.24
CA THR A 159 -11.34 -6.85 10.56
C THR A 159 -11.10 -5.63 11.46
N ASP A 160 -12.10 -4.75 11.55
CA ASP A 160 -12.07 -3.60 12.45
C ASP A 160 -11.90 -4.01 13.92
N GLU A 161 -12.50 -5.14 14.32
CA GLU A 161 -12.38 -5.68 15.67
C GLU A 161 -10.93 -6.08 15.98
N GLN A 162 -10.29 -6.79 15.05
CA GLN A 162 -8.90 -7.21 15.19
C GLN A 162 -7.95 -6.00 15.23
N ILE A 163 -8.23 -4.96 14.44
CA ILE A 163 -7.45 -3.72 14.45
C ILE A 163 -7.61 -3.00 15.81
N ARG A 164 -8.85 -2.86 16.32
CA ARG A 164 -9.11 -2.26 17.64
C ARG A 164 -8.44 -3.04 18.78
N GLU A 165 -8.48 -4.37 18.71
CA GLU A 165 -7.78 -5.23 19.66
C GLU A 165 -6.28 -4.95 19.68
N THR A 166 -5.66 -4.90 18.50
CA THR A 166 -4.23 -4.60 18.35
C THR A 166 -3.86 -3.23 18.92
N VAL A 167 -4.69 -2.20 18.70
CA VAL A 167 -4.48 -0.87 19.31
C VAL A 167 -4.47 -0.96 20.83
N LYS A 168 -5.43 -1.71 21.42
CA LYS A 168 -5.52 -1.89 22.89
C LYS A 168 -4.32 -2.66 23.44
N GLU A 169 -3.92 -3.74 22.78
CA GLU A 169 -2.78 -4.57 23.19
C GLU A 169 -1.48 -3.78 23.13
N THR A 170 -1.23 -3.09 22.02
CA THR A 170 -0.04 -2.26 21.84
C THR A 170 0.05 -1.17 22.91
N TRP A 171 -1.07 -0.56 23.27
CA TRP A 171 -1.11 0.40 24.38
C TRP A 171 -0.79 -0.24 25.72
N LYS A 172 -1.35 -1.40 26.01
CA LYS A 172 -1.11 -2.09 27.29
C LYS A 172 0.35 -2.56 27.44
N GLU A 173 0.93 -3.10 26.36
CA GLU A 173 2.24 -3.74 26.42
C GLU A 173 3.39 -2.75 26.22
N HIS A 174 3.19 -1.75 25.38
CA HIS A 174 4.28 -0.85 24.95
C HIS A 174 4.03 0.62 25.28
N HIS A 175 2.86 0.98 25.85
CA HIS A 175 2.44 2.36 26.09
C HIS A 175 2.48 3.23 24.82
N TYR A 176 2.25 2.60 23.67
CA TYR A 176 2.20 3.24 22.36
C TYR A 176 0.80 3.08 21.76
N LEU A 177 0.22 4.19 21.34
CA LEU A 177 -1.09 4.23 20.68
C LEU A 177 -0.91 4.33 19.17
N PRO A 178 -0.93 3.22 18.43
CA PRO A 178 -0.85 3.27 16.98
C PRO A 178 -2.17 3.77 16.39
N ASP A 179 -2.11 4.42 15.24
CA ASP A 179 -3.31 4.63 14.44
C ASP A 179 -3.80 3.29 13.84
N PRO A 180 -5.05 3.21 13.34
CA PRO A 180 -5.60 1.95 12.83
C PRO A 180 -4.80 1.32 11.69
N HIS A 181 -4.17 2.14 10.83
CA HIS A 181 -3.34 1.65 9.72
C HIS A 181 -2.04 1.03 10.26
N GLY A 182 -1.37 1.73 11.17
CA GLY A 182 -0.18 1.23 11.86
C GLY A 182 -0.46 -0.05 12.65
N ALA A 183 -1.61 -0.13 13.32
CA ALA A 183 -2.03 -1.33 14.05
C ALA A 183 -2.22 -2.53 13.13
N CYS A 184 -2.81 -2.34 11.94
CA CYS A 184 -2.94 -3.37 10.93
C CYS A 184 -1.56 -3.94 10.52
N GLY A 185 -0.59 -3.07 10.23
CA GLY A 185 0.77 -3.47 9.89
C GLY A 185 1.52 -4.13 11.05
N TYR A 186 1.35 -3.64 12.27
CA TYR A 186 1.98 -4.21 13.47
C TYR A 186 1.48 -5.64 13.73
N ARG A 187 0.16 -5.87 13.66
CA ARG A 187 -0.43 -7.20 13.80
C ARG A 187 0.14 -8.18 12.77
N ALA A 188 0.24 -7.76 11.51
CA ALA A 188 0.79 -8.58 10.44
C ALA A 188 2.24 -8.99 10.68
N LEU A 189 3.06 -8.12 11.29
CA LEU A 189 4.42 -8.47 11.70
C LEU A 189 4.43 -9.47 12.84
N VAL A 190 3.64 -9.24 13.89
CA VAL A 190 3.61 -10.12 15.08
C VAL A 190 3.12 -11.52 14.71
N GLU A 191 2.09 -11.64 13.87
CA GLU A 191 1.56 -12.93 13.42
C GLU A 191 2.46 -13.63 12.40
N GLY A 192 3.14 -12.87 11.54
CA GLY A 192 4.02 -13.41 10.51
C GLY A 192 5.34 -13.98 11.03
N PHE A 193 5.67 -13.75 12.31
CA PHE A 193 6.87 -14.27 12.98
C PHE A 193 6.56 -15.27 14.12
N LYS A 194 5.32 -15.67 14.30
CA LYS A 194 4.92 -16.78 15.14
C LYS A 194 4.92 -18.06 14.34
#